data_6bfb286665a2ece429436ee5164e5d0f
#
_entry.id   6bfb286665a2ece429436ee5164e5d0f
#
_cell.length_a   1.000
_cell.length_b   1.000
_cell.length_c   1.000
_cell.angle_alpha   90.00
_cell.angle_beta   90.00
_cell.angle_gamma   90.00
#
_symmetry.space_group_name_H-M   'P 1'
#
loop_
_entity.id
_entity.type
_entity.pdbx_description
1 polymer ?
#
loop_
_entity_poly.entity_id
_entity_poly.type
_entity_poly.pdbx_seq_one_letter_code
_entity_poly.pdbx_strand_id
1 'polypeptide(L)'
;MFTDTNPYFSVPHPFTAYLSLWDENQPLPSEMALRSMQSLGIQLLSEVKALEASCLLQLRHLDNEAKVVVDFLKLQSRKVDLVLQHVLEKEVQEGEKFSGCQFGGSGIRLMSKEALPLGRQYKVTLFIHEELVAILCFAKVTACLVSQEGQSDGLQVQSPNAALPYLVDLEFSQILDADVEQLVKASLNVQQKQLKLRKQARDERQ
;
A
#
# COMPACT_ATOMS: atom_id res chain seq x y z
N MET A 1 -13.07 6.03 12.29
CA MET A 1 -14.17 5.65 11.41
C MET A 1 -13.90 6.32 10.08
N PHE A 2 -13.45 5.58 9.05
CA PHE A 2 -13.52 6.13 7.70
C PHE A 2 -15.00 6.42 7.52
N THR A 3 -15.37 7.68 7.63
CA THR A 3 -16.76 8.10 7.38
C THR A 3 -17.05 7.77 5.91
N ASP A 4 -18.27 7.33 5.61
CA ASP A 4 -18.76 7.03 4.24
C ASP A 4 -18.63 8.21 3.24
N THR A 5 -18.03 9.31 3.69
CA THR A 5 -17.71 10.51 2.91
C THR A 5 -16.33 10.51 2.28
N ASN A 6 -15.50 9.45 2.47
CA ASN A 6 -14.18 9.38 1.84
C ASN A 6 -14.35 9.02 0.35
N PRO A 7 -14.00 9.93 -0.60
CA PRO A 7 -14.24 9.72 -2.03
C PRO A 7 -13.42 8.58 -2.65
N TYR A 8 -12.45 8.06 -1.91
CA TYR A 8 -11.54 7.02 -2.39
C TYR A 8 -11.81 5.69 -1.71
N PHE A 9 -12.03 4.69 -2.53
CA PHE A 9 -12.22 3.31 -2.12
C PHE A 9 -11.01 2.78 -1.33
N SER A 10 -11.27 2.11 -0.20
CA SER A 10 -10.23 1.47 0.63
C SER A 10 -10.49 -0.03 0.76
N VAL A 11 -9.42 -0.82 0.90
CA VAL A 11 -9.48 -2.28 0.97
C VAL A 11 -8.68 -2.81 2.17
N PRO A 12 -9.22 -3.78 2.95
CA PRO A 12 -8.46 -4.47 3.97
C PRO A 12 -7.41 -5.37 3.31
N HIS A 13 -6.14 -5.10 3.63
CA HIS A 13 -4.98 -5.85 3.12
C HIS A 13 -3.76 -5.55 3.99
N PRO A 14 -2.94 -6.56 4.33
CA PRO A 14 -1.73 -6.33 5.10
C PRO A 14 -0.66 -5.62 4.25
N PHE A 15 0.03 -4.67 4.86
CA PHE A 15 1.17 -3.97 4.28
C PHE A 15 2.13 -3.50 5.36
N THR A 16 3.30 -3.03 4.97
CA THR A 16 4.28 -2.44 5.89
C THR A 16 4.37 -0.93 5.65
N ALA A 17 4.41 -0.15 6.73
CA ALA A 17 4.69 1.27 6.66
C ALA A 17 5.81 1.66 7.64
N TYR A 18 6.61 2.65 7.24
CA TYR A 18 7.61 3.28 8.10
C TYR A 18 7.21 4.74 8.27
N LEU A 19 7.10 5.17 9.52
CA LEU A 19 6.69 6.51 9.88
C LEU A 19 7.84 7.24 10.56
N SER A 20 8.22 8.40 10.04
CA SER A 20 9.09 9.36 10.70
C SER A 20 8.33 10.66 10.96
N LEU A 21 8.48 11.19 12.17
CA LEU A 21 7.80 12.41 12.57
C LEU A 21 8.24 13.57 11.67
N TRP A 22 7.27 14.34 11.17
CA TRP A 22 7.55 15.59 10.45
C TRP A 22 7.39 16.78 11.38
N ASP A 23 8.34 17.74 11.30
CA ASP A 23 8.27 18.94 12.12
C ASP A 23 7.09 19.82 11.69
N GLU A 24 6.23 20.18 12.64
CA GLU A 24 5.06 21.02 12.39
C GLU A 24 5.42 22.43 11.89
N ASN A 25 6.65 22.90 12.17
CA ASN A 25 7.15 24.19 11.70
C ASN A 25 7.65 24.15 10.24
N GLN A 26 7.79 22.96 9.67
CA GLN A 26 8.23 22.81 8.28
C GLN A 26 7.01 22.68 7.37
N PRO A 27 6.95 23.46 6.27
CA PRO A 27 5.90 23.28 5.28
C PRO A 27 6.03 21.89 4.61
N LEU A 28 4.91 21.36 4.16
CA LEU A 28 4.93 20.15 3.35
C LEU A 28 5.74 20.38 2.07
N PRO A 29 6.52 19.39 1.61
CA PRO A 29 7.32 19.54 0.40
C PRO A 29 6.44 19.69 -0.84
N SER A 30 6.92 20.43 -1.84
CA SER A 30 6.31 20.42 -3.16
C SER A 30 6.43 19.03 -3.80
N GLU A 31 5.66 18.75 -4.85
CA GLU A 31 5.77 17.48 -5.59
C GLU A 31 7.19 17.19 -6.08
N MET A 32 7.90 18.21 -6.58
CA MET A 32 9.28 18.09 -7.04
C MET A 32 10.21 17.70 -5.87
N ALA A 33 10.04 18.32 -4.72
CA ALA A 33 10.81 17.99 -3.52
C ALA A 33 10.46 16.57 -3.01
N LEU A 34 9.17 16.19 -3.04
CA LEU A 34 8.73 14.85 -2.67
C LEU A 34 9.37 13.77 -3.56
N ARG A 35 9.44 14.00 -4.88
CA ARG A 35 10.14 13.11 -5.82
C ARG A 35 11.63 12.96 -5.48
N SER A 36 12.31 14.07 -5.15
CA SER A 36 13.74 14.03 -4.80
C SER A 36 14.02 13.34 -3.45
N MET A 37 13.02 13.22 -2.58
CA MET A 37 13.11 12.52 -1.30
C MET A 37 12.88 11.01 -1.42
N GLN A 38 12.36 10.53 -2.53
CA GLN A 38 12.17 9.09 -2.76
C GLN A 38 13.51 8.36 -2.81
N SER A 39 13.56 7.14 -2.25
CA SER A 39 14.72 6.26 -2.38
C SER A 39 14.93 5.85 -3.85
N LEU A 40 16.15 5.42 -4.16
CA LEU A 40 16.47 4.91 -5.50
C LEU A 40 15.57 3.75 -5.91
N GLY A 41 15.26 2.85 -4.98
CA GLY A 41 14.37 1.71 -5.23
C GLY A 41 12.94 2.13 -5.58
N ILE A 42 12.38 3.13 -4.88
CA ILE A 42 11.06 3.68 -5.19
C ILE A 42 11.06 4.34 -6.56
N GLN A 43 12.09 5.14 -6.89
CA GLN A 43 12.23 5.79 -8.19
C GLN A 43 12.30 4.76 -9.33
N LEU A 44 13.17 3.74 -9.19
CA LEU A 44 13.31 2.65 -10.16
C LEU A 44 12.00 1.88 -10.35
N LEU A 45 11.30 1.56 -9.25
CA LEU A 45 10.01 0.88 -9.32
C LEU A 45 8.98 1.70 -10.12
N SER A 46 8.87 2.99 -9.81
CA SER A 46 7.95 3.90 -10.50
C SER A 46 8.26 4.01 -11.99
N GLU A 47 9.55 4.11 -12.37
CA GLU A 47 9.99 4.19 -13.75
C GLU A 47 9.67 2.89 -14.52
N VAL A 48 10.01 1.73 -13.96
CA VAL A 48 9.71 0.42 -14.56
C VAL A 48 8.21 0.25 -14.77
N LYS A 49 7.38 0.60 -13.77
CA LYS A 49 5.91 0.51 -13.89
C LYS A 49 5.34 1.44 -14.95
N ALA A 50 5.89 2.64 -15.12
CA ALA A 50 5.49 3.56 -16.19
C ALA A 50 5.83 3.00 -17.57
N LEU A 51 7.03 2.43 -17.74
CA LEU A 51 7.46 1.78 -18.99
C LEU A 51 6.58 0.57 -19.32
N GLU A 52 6.28 -0.29 -18.36
CA GLU A 52 5.39 -1.45 -18.53
C GLU A 52 3.98 -1.03 -18.96
N ALA A 53 3.41 -0.01 -18.32
CA ALA A 53 2.09 0.49 -18.68
C ALA A 53 2.04 1.00 -20.12
N SER A 54 3.08 1.72 -20.57
CA SER A 54 3.21 2.19 -21.95
C SER A 54 3.31 1.04 -22.96
N CYS A 55 4.16 0.04 -22.68
CA CYS A 55 4.31 -1.14 -23.53
C CYS A 55 3.03 -1.97 -23.63
N LEU A 56 2.34 -2.19 -22.52
CA LEU A 56 1.10 -2.98 -22.49
C LEU A 56 -0.03 -2.33 -23.31
N LEU A 57 -0.09 -1.00 -23.37
CA LEU A 57 -1.05 -0.31 -24.25
C LEU A 57 -0.79 -0.58 -25.72
N GLN A 58 0.47 -0.61 -26.15
CA GLN A 58 0.85 -0.90 -27.54
C GLN A 58 0.59 -2.37 -27.91
N LEU A 59 0.82 -3.30 -26.96
CA LEU A 59 0.65 -4.73 -27.17
C LEU A 59 -0.82 -5.18 -27.26
N ARG A 60 -1.78 -4.36 -26.84
CA ARG A 60 -3.23 -4.68 -26.94
C ARG A 60 -3.75 -4.86 -28.37
N HIS A 61 -3.05 -4.35 -29.35
CA HIS A 61 -3.43 -4.41 -30.77
C HIS A 61 -2.77 -5.57 -31.52
N LEU A 62 -2.00 -6.41 -30.83
CA LEU A 62 -1.35 -7.57 -31.45
C LEU A 62 -2.33 -8.75 -31.59
N ASP A 63 -2.26 -9.41 -32.74
CA ASP A 63 -3.06 -10.60 -33.08
C ASP A 63 -2.71 -11.80 -32.19
N ASN A 64 -3.58 -12.84 -32.25
CA ASN A 64 -3.43 -14.05 -31.44
C ASN A 64 -2.09 -14.77 -31.63
N GLU A 65 -1.44 -14.63 -32.80
CA GLU A 65 -0.13 -15.23 -33.08
C GLU A 65 0.98 -14.64 -32.19
N ALA A 66 0.85 -13.36 -31.78
CA ALA A 66 1.79 -12.71 -30.88
C ALA A 66 1.58 -13.06 -29.39
N LYS A 67 0.54 -13.84 -29.04
CA LYS A 67 0.20 -14.15 -27.64
C LYS A 67 1.36 -14.81 -26.88
N VAL A 68 2.10 -15.72 -27.52
CA VAL A 68 3.26 -16.39 -26.91
C VAL A 68 4.36 -15.37 -26.56
N VAL A 69 4.59 -14.39 -27.45
CA VAL A 69 5.58 -13.31 -27.20
C VAL A 69 5.12 -12.42 -26.04
N VAL A 70 3.84 -12.06 -26.02
CA VAL A 70 3.26 -11.24 -24.92
C VAL A 70 3.37 -11.98 -23.59
N ASP A 71 3.10 -13.28 -23.55
CA ASP A 71 3.19 -14.07 -22.33
C ASP A 71 4.66 -14.23 -21.88
N PHE A 72 5.61 -14.35 -22.80
CA PHE A 72 7.04 -14.32 -22.50
C PHE A 72 7.47 -12.96 -21.92
N LEU A 73 7.01 -11.83 -22.50
CA LEU A 73 7.28 -10.50 -22.00
C LEU A 73 6.73 -10.28 -20.57
N LYS A 74 5.51 -10.77 -20.29
CA LYS A 74 4.95 -10.75 -18.94
C LYS A 74 5.80 -11.55 -17.94
N LEU A 75 6.36 -12.69 -18.39
CA LEU A 75 7.25 -13.48 -17.54
C LEU A 75 8.56 -12.74 -17.26
N GLN A 76 9.12 -12.01 -18.24
CA GLN A 76 10.31 -11.17 -18.03
C GLN A 76 10.02 -10.01 -17.08
N SER A 77 8.88 -9.32 -17.24
CA SER A 77 8.42 -8.27 -16.32
C SER A 77 8.35 -8.81 -14.89
N ARG A 78 7.77 -10.00 -14.68
CA ARG A 78 7.72 -10.62 -13.34
C ARG A 78 9.10 -10.90 -12.73
N LYS A 79 10.10 -11.24 -13.55
CA LYS A 79 11.49 -11.41 -13.05
C LYS A 79 12.08 -10.07 -12.60
N VAL A 80 11.82 -8.99 -13.32
CA VAL A 80 12.23 -7.63 -12.93
C VAL A 80 11.55 -7.24 -11.62
N ASP A 81 10.26 -7.51 -11.48
CA ASP A 81 9.49 -7.27 -10.26
C ASP A 81 10.13 -7.95 -9.03
N LEU A 82 10.55 -9.21 -9.16
CA LEU A 82 11.21 -9.93 -8.07
C LEU A 82 12.57 -9.32 -7.68
N VAL A 83 13.33 -8.82 -8.65
CA VAL A 83 14.60 -8.12 -8.39
C VAL A 83 14.35 -6.79 -7.68
N LEU A 84 13.38 -6.01 -8.16
CA LEU A 84 13.00 -4.73 -7.54
C LEU A 84 12.50 -4.92 -6.11
N GLN A 85 11.68 -5.95 -5.87
CA GLN A 85 11.24 -6.29 -4.52
C GLN A 85 12.44 -6.55 -3.61
N HIS A 86 13.40 -7.33 -4.06
CA HIS A 86 14.61 -7.61 -3.29
C HIS A 86 15.44 -6.35 -3.02
N VAL A 87 15.56 -5.44 -3.99
CA VAL A 87 16.25 -4.16 -3.81
C VAL A 87 15.55 -3.34 -2.72
N LEU A 88 14.22 -3.19 -2.80
CA LEU A 88 13.42 -2.45 -1.81
C LEU A 88 13.53 -3.04 -0.40
N GLU A 89 13.56 -4.37 -0.27
CA GLU A 89 13.71 -5.06 1.01
C GLU A 89 15.09 -4.84 1.66
N LYS A 90 16.12 -4.53 0.86
CA LYS A 90 17.49 -4.27 1.32
C LYS A 90 17.75 -2.80 1.64
N GLU A 91 16.91 -1.90 1.19
CA GLU A 91 17.04 -0.48 1.51
C GLU A 91 16.79 -0.23 2.99
N VAL A 92 17.64 0.62 3.57
CA VAL A 92 17.45 1.08 4.95
C VAL A 92 16.29 2.08 4.97
N GLN A 93 15.23 1.72 5.72
CA GLN A 93 14.06 2.57 5.87
C GLN A 93 14.20 3.50 7.06
N GLU A 94 13.77 4.76 6.87
CA GLU A 94 13.74 5.76 7.95
C GLU A 94 12.44 5.64 8.77
N GLY A 95 12.57 5.80 10.09
CA GLY A 95 11.43 5.84 11.00
C GLY A 95 11.07 4.51 11.63
N GLU A 96 9.96 4.52 12.36
CA GLU A 96 9.43 3.35 13.06
C GLU A 96 8.56 2.50 12.13
N LYS A 97 8.70 1.18 12.24
CA LYS A 97 7.96 0.20 11.44
C LYS A 97 6.59 -0.08 12.03
N PHE A 98 5.55 0.02 11.20
CA PHE A 98 4.16 -0.29 11.55
C PHE A 98 3.58 -1.35 10.62
N SER A 99 2.61 -2.12 11.15
CA SER A 99 1.80 -3.04 10.37
C SER A 99 0.53 -2.34 9.89
N GLY A 100 0.37 -2.24 8.58
CA GLY A 100 -0.84 -1.73 7.98
C GLY A 100 -1.90 -2.81 7.79
N CYS A 101 -3.18 -2.44 7.92
CA CYS A 101 -4.31 -3.36 7.77
C CYS A 101 -5.34 -2.93 6.73
N GLN A 102 -5.31 -1.67 6.28
CA GLN A 102 -6.22 -1.16 5.26
C GLN A 102 -5.57 0.01 4.52
N PHE A 103 -5.73 0.07 3.20
CA PHE A 103 -5.23 1.16 2.38
C PHE A 103 -6.21 1.57 1.29
N GLY A 104 -6.06 2.80 0.80
CA GLY A 104 -6.83 3.36 -0.32
C GLY A 104 -6.16 4.59 -0.91
N GLY A 105 -6.81 5.24 -1.86
CA GLY A 105 -6.26 6.43 -2.54
C GLY A 105 -6.15 7.69 -1.67
N SER A 106 -6.86 7.77 -0.55
CA SER A 106 -6.87 8.94 0.34
C SER A 106 -6.11 8.75 1.65
N GLY A 107 -5.79 7.50 2.02
CA GLY A 107 -5.16 7.24 3.31
C GLY A 107 -4.98 5.77 3.62
N ILE A 108 -4.45 5.52 4.82
CA ILE A 108 -4.11 4.20 5.32
C ILE A 108 -4.56 4.02 6.78
N ARG A 109 -4.75 2.78 7.18
CA ARG A 109 -4.99 2.38 8.56
C ARG A 109 -3.88 1.45 9.02
N LEU A 110 -3.31 1.76 10.17
CA LEU A 110 -2.20 1.05 10.79
C LEU A 110 -2.59 0.49 12.15
N MET A 111 -1.88 -0.54 12.56
CA MET A 111 -1.88 -1.04 13.94
C MET A 111 -0.64 -0.51 14.66
N SER A 112 -0.82 0.03 15.87
CA SER A 112 0.24 0.60 16.70
C SER A 112 0.22 0.03 18.11
N LYS A 113 1.40 -0.02 18.73
CA LYS A 113 1.57 -0.33 20.18
C LYS A 113 1.19 0.84 21.06
N GLU A 114 1.41 2.05 20.58
CA GLU A 114 1.18 3.30 21.29
C GLU A 114 0.17 4.18 20.55
N ALA A 115 -0.53 5.02 21.32
CA ALA A 115 -1.43 5.98 20.71
C ALA A 115 -0.64 7.07 19.98
N LEU A 116 -0.96 7.29 18.70
CA LEU A 116 -0.38 8.40 17.95
C LEU A 116 -1.22 9.67 18.14
N PRO A 117 -0.56 10.84 18.37
CA PRO A 117 -1.28 12.10 18.60
C PRO A 117 -2.10 12.50 17.36
N LEU A 118 -3.37 12.89 17.59
CA LEU A 118 -4.24 13.41 16.54
C LEU A 118 -3.67 14.70 15.94
N GLY A 119 -3.82 14.83 14.65
CA GLY A 119 -3.35 16.00 13.90
C GLY A 119 -1.86 16.00 13.58
N ARG A 120 -1.09 15.08 14.14
CA ARG A 120 0.35 14.98 13.91
C ARG A 120 0.65 14.56 12.49
N GLN A 121 1.68 15.18 11.91
CA GLN A 121 2.14 14.94 10.54
C GLN A 121 3.33 13.96 10.53
N TYR A 122 3.30 13.00 9.60
CA TYR A 122 4.36 12.01 9.42
C TYR A 122 4.79 11.94 7.95
N LYS A 123 6.09 11.77 7.74
CA LYS A 123 6.65 11.24 6.50
C LYS A 123 6.42 9.74 6.53
N VAL A 124 5.78 9.19 5.53
CA VAL A 124 5.37 7.79 5.46
C VAL A 124 5.96 7.13 4.23
N THR A 125 6.70 6.04 4.44
CA THR A 125 7.08 5.13 3.36
C THR A 125 6.27 3.85 3.50
N LEU A 126 5.44 3.52 2.53
CA LEU A 126 4.59 2.34 2.56
C LEU A 126 4.98 1.32 1.50
N PHE A 127 4.85 0.02 1.82
CA PHE A 127 5.17 -1.10 0.96
C PHE A 127 4.03 -2.11 0.95
N ILE A 128 3.42 -2.34 -0.22
CA ILE A 128 2.42 -3.38 -0.45
C ILE A 128 3.08 -4.46 -1.30
N HIS A 129 3.68 -5.46 -0.63
CA HIS A 129 4.55 -6.45 -1.27
C HIS A 129 3.84 -7.26 -2.37
N GLU A 130 2.61 -7.70 -2.12
CA GLU A 130 1.85 -8.53 -3.07
C GLU A 130 1.47 -7.80 -4.37
N GLU A 131 1.31 -6.48 -4.31
CA GLU A 131 0.98 -5.62 -5.46
C GLU A 131 2.20 -4.91 -6.04
N LEU A 132 3.38 -5.11 -5.42
CA LEU A 132 4.64 -4.44 -5.76
C LEU A 132 4.44 -2.92 -5.86
N VAL A 133 3.96 -2.34 -4.77
CA VAL A 133 3.79 -0.89 -4.60
C VAL A 133 4.69 -0.42 -3.48
N ALA A 134 5.47 0.63 -3.74
CA ALA A 134 6.30 1.32 -2.76
C ALA A 134 6.14 2.82 -2.97
N ILE A 135 5.72 3.55 -1.94
CA ILE A 135 5.34 4.96 -2.03
C ILE A 135 5.91 5.74 -0.87
N LEU A 136 6.40 6.95 -1.16
CA LEU A 136 6.74 7.96 -0.19
C LEU A 136 5.69 9.07 -0.22
N CYS A 137 5.07 9.34 0.92
CA CYS A 137 4.06 10.38 1.08
C CYS A 137 4.15 11.06 2.44
N PHE A 138 3.32 12.07 2.64
CA PHE A 138 3.08 12.68 3.96
C PHE A 138 1.62 12.45 4.34
N ALA A 139 1.41 12.10 5.60
CA ALA A 139 0.08 11.80 6.11
C ALA A 139 -0.12 12.35 7.52
N LYS A 140 -1.35 12.72 7.82
CA LYS A 140 -1.78 13.27 9.08
C LYS A 140 -2.65 12.27 9.83
N VAL A 141 -2.43 12.11 11.13
CA VAL A 141 -3.28 11.27 11.98
C VAL A 141 -4.67 11.92 12.13
N THR A 142 -5.70 11.24 11.67
CA THR A 142 -7.09 11.70 11.73
C THR A 142 -7.90 11.00 12.80
N ALA A 143 -7.55 9.74 13.14
CA ALA A 143 -8.16 9.00 14.23
C ALA A 143 -7.16 8.05 14.89
N CYS A 144 -7.31 7.82 16.18
CA CYS A 144 -6.59 6.82 16.93
C CYS A 144 -7.59 6.13 17.87
N LEU A 145 -7.89 4.88 17.61
CA LEU A 145 -8.92 4.11 18.30
C LEU A 145 -8.29 2.92 19.02
N VAL A 146 -8.77 2.59 20.21
CA VAL A 146 -8.40 1.35 20.87
C VAL A 146 -9.03 0.18 20.12
N SER A 147 -8.23 -0.79 19.71
CA SER A 147 -8.72 -2.01 19.05
C SER A 147 -9.53 -2.83 20.07
N GLN A 148 -10.81 -3.06 19.77
CA GLN A 148 -11.71 -3.85 20.63
C GLN A 148 -11.58 -5.39 20.42
N GLU A 149 -10.49 -5.87 19.82
CA GLU A 149 -10.25 -7.30 19.64
C GLU A 149 -9.85 -8.02 20.96
N GLY A 150 -10.64 -7.82 22.00
CA GLY A 150 -10.47 -8.48 23.31
C GLY A 150 -11.78 -8.95 23.95
N GLN A 151 -12.93 -8.74 23.30
CA GLN A 151 -14.23 -9.15 23.81
C GLN A 151 -15.03 -9.99 22.79
N SER A 152 -14.54 -11.16 22.47
CA SER A 152 -15.39 -12.22 21.92
C SER A 152 -15.09 -13.52 22.63
N ASP A 153 -16.16 -14.09 23.19
CA ASP A 153 -16.26 -15.28 24.02
C ASP A 153 -15.28 -16.41 23.70
N GLY A 154 -14.47 -16.80 24.70
CA GLY A 154 -14.34 -18.21 25.09
C GLY A 154 -13.43 -19.12 24.28
N LEU A 155 -12.62 -18.66 23.31
CA LEU A 155 -11.57 -19.48 22.68
C LEU A 155 -10.27 -18.67 22.58
N GLN A 156 -9.33 -18.98 23.49
CA GLN A 156 -7.96 -18.45 23.48
C GLN A 156 -7.21 -18.97 22.24
N VAL A 157 -7.37 -18.29 21.10
CA VAL A 157 -6.41 -18.38 20.01
C VAL A 157 -5.35 -17.32 20.33
N GLN A 158 -4.19 -17.77 20.77
CA GLN A 158 -3.01 -16.92 20.92
C GLN A 158 -2.58 -16.46 19.51
N SER A 159 -3.14 -15.35 19.08
CA SER A 159 -2.73 -14.68 17.86
C SER A 159 -1.45 -13.86 18.17
N PRO A 160 -0.37 -13.98 17.40
CA PRO A 160 0.88 -13.23 17.65
C PRO A 160 0.71 -11.69 17.56
N ASN A 161 -0.46 -11.21 17.19
CA ASN A 161 -0.82 -9.78 17.11
C ASN A 161 -1.53 -9.23 18.37
N ALA A 162 -1.62 -9.97 19.47
CA ALA A 162 -2.27 -9.53 20.72
C ALA A 162 -1.59 -8.32 21.42
N ALA A 163 -0.57 -7.72 20.78
CA ALA A 163 0.24 -6.63 21.35
C ALA A 163 0.03 -5.25 20.70
N LEU A 164 -0.94 -5.07 19.78
CA LEU A 164 -1.15 -3.82 19.07
C LEU A 164 -2.54 -3.23 19.37
N PRO A 165 -2.68 -2.49 20.50
CA PRO A 165 -4.00 -2.08 21.00
C PRO A 165 -4.63 -0.91 20.25
N TYR A 166 -3.91 -0.24 19.35
CA TYR A 166 -4.40 0.96 18.67
C TYR A 166 -4.54 0.74 17.16
N LEU A 167 -5.68 1.20 16.63
CA LEU A 167 -5.92 1.39 15.19
C LEU A 167 -5.79 2.88 14.90
N VAL A 168 -4.88 3.23 14.00
CA VAL A 168 -4.56 4.61 13.65
C VAL A 168 -4.93 4.86 12.19
N ASP A 169 -5.77 5.85 11.96
CA ASP A 169 -6.12 6.33 10.63
C ASP A 169 -5.23 7.52 10.26
N LEU A 170 -4.59 7.41 9.09
CA LEU A 170 -3.80 8.48 8.51
C LEU A 170 -4.40 8.87 7.14
N GLU A 171 -4.62 10.16 6.95
CA GLU A 171 -5.03 10.75 5.68
C GLU A 171 -3.83 11.39 4.98
N PHE A 172 -3.69 11.15 3.68
CA PHE A 172 -2.59 11.73 2.91
C PHE A 172 -2.74 13.24 2.82
N SER A 173 -1.68 13.95 3.25
CA SER A 173 -1.59 15.41 3.18
C SER A 173 -0.80 15.86 1.94
N GLN A 174 0.18 15.05 1.52
CA GLN A 174 0.96 15.24 0.32
C GLN A 174 1.38 13.88 -0.25
N ILE A 175 0.95 13.61 -1.47
CA ILE A 175 1.24 12.38 -2.22
C ILE A 175 1.27 12.75 -3.72
N LEU A 176 2.03 12.02 -4.52
CA LEU A 176 2.04 12.22 -5.98
C LEU A 176 0.78 11.61 -6.60
N ASP A 177 0.21 12.28 -7.60
CA ASP A 177 -0.98 11.79 -8.32
C ASP A 177 -0.76 10.39 -8.91
N ALA A 178 0.43 10.11 -9.45
CA ALA A 178 0.80 8.80 -9.96
C ALA A 178 0.79 7.72 -8.87
N ASP A 179 1.15 8.06 -7.64
CA ASP A 179 1.14 7.15 -6.49
C ASP A 179 -0.29 6.88 -6.00
N VAL A 180 -1.17 7.89 -6.05
CA VAL A 180 -2.62 7.71 -5.80
C VAL A 180 -3.21 6.73 -6.81
N GLU A 181 -2.92 6.90 -8.10
CA GLU A 181 -3.38 5.97 -9.14
C GLU A 181 -2.88 4.54 -8.91
N GLN A 182 -1.62 4.37 -8.48
CA GLN A 182 -1.07 3.06 -8.12
C GLN A 182 -1.83 2.43 -6.94
N LEU A 183 -2.13 3.20 -5.88
CA LEU A 183 -2.89 2.73 -4.72
C LEU A 183 -4.32 2.32 -5.10
N VAL A 184 -5.00 3.13 -5.90
CA VAL A 184 -6.35 2.81 -6.39
C VAL A 184 -6.32 1.53 -7.23
N LYS A 185 -5.37 1.39 -8.15
CA LYS A 185 -5.20 0.19 -8.96
C LYS A 185 -4.91 -1.05 -8.10
N ALA A 186 -4.01 -0.94 -7.12
CA ALA A 186 -3.70 -2.02 -6.20
C ALA A 186 -4.92 -2.41 -5.37
N SER A 187 -5.72 -1.45 -4.87
CA SER A 187 -6.93 -1.72 -4.11
C SER A 187 -7.97 -2.48 -4.92
N LEU A 188 -8.16 -2.13 -6.19
CA LEU A 188 -9.05 -2.86 -7.12
C LEU A 188 -8.56 -4.28 -7.39
N ASN A 189 -7.24 -4.48 -7.58
CA ASN A 189 -6.65 -5.80 -7.79
C ASN A 189 -6.87 -6.71 -6.57
N VAL A 190 -6.60 -6.20 -5.36
CA VAL A 190 -6.83 -6.92 -4.11
C VAL A 190 -8.30 -7.30 -3.96
N GLN A 191 -9.22 -6.37 -4.23
CA GLN A 191 -10.66 -6.65 -4.18
C GLN A 191 -11.06 -7.75 -5.16
N GLN A 192 -10.57 -7.70 -6.40
CA GLN A 192 -10.85 -8.73 -7.39
C GLN A 192 -10.34 -10.11 -6.96
N LYS A 193 -9.12 -10.18 -6.38
CA LYS A 193 -8.56 -11.42 -5.83
C LYS A 193 -9.45 -11.97 -4.71
N GLN A 194 -9.87 -11.11 -3.76
CA GLN A 194 -10.75 -11.50 -2.66
C GLN A 194 -12.12 -12.02 -3.14
N LEU A 195 -12.71 -11.38 -4.17
CA LEU A 195 -13.97 -11.83 -4.76
C LEU A 195 -13.84 -13.19 -5.45
N LYS A 196 -12.73 -13.44 -6.17
CA LYS A 196 -12.44 -14.74 -6.79
C LYS A 196 -12.32 -15.85 -5.74
N LEU A 197 -11.57 -15.61 -4.67
CA LEU A 197 -11.41 -16.56 -3.57
C LEU A 197 -12.75 -16.89 -2.89
N ARG A 198 -13.59 -15.88 -2.67
CA ARG A 198 -14.95 -16.09 -2.09
C ARG A 198 -15.85 -16.93 -3.02
N LYS A 199 -15.75 -16.74 -4.33
CA LYS A 199 -16.51 -17.57 -5.30
C LYS A 199 -16.03 -19.02 -5.26
N GLN A 200 -14.71 -19.26 -5.32
CA GLN A 200 -14.14 -20.62 -5.26
C GLN A 200 -14.55 -21.33 -3.97
N ALA A 201 -14.45 -20.68 -2.81
CA ALA A 201 -14.87 -21.26 -1.54
C ALA A 201 -16.40 -21.55 -1.44
N ARG A 202 -17.23 -20.90 -2.27
CA ARG A 202 -18.67 -21.22 -2.36
C ARG A 202 -18.91 -22.41 -3.25
N ASP A 203 -18.20 -22.53 -4.37
CA ASP A 203 -18.33 -23.62 -5.32
C ASP A 203 -17.83 -24.95 -4.74
N GLU A 204 -16.82 -24.94 -3.86
CA GLU A 204 -16.31 -26.12 -3.13
C GLU A 204 -17.24 -26.61 -2.01
N ARG A 205 -18.24 -25.81 -1.60
CA ARG A 205 -19.22 -26.18 -0.55
C ARG A 205 -20.56 -26.70 -1.10
N GLN A 206 -20.72 -26.70 -2.42
CA GLN A 206 -21.88 -27.26 -3.12
C GLN A 206 -21.55 -28.65 -3.70
#